data_cad982372cfb79edb3efbca3214dfccb
#
_entry.id   cad982372cfb79edb3efbca3214dfccb
#
_cell.length_a   1.000
_cell.length_b   1.000
_cell.length_c   1.000
_cell.angle_alpha   90.00
_cell.angle_beta   90.00
_cell.angle_gamma   90.00
#
_symmetry.space_group_name_H-M   'P 1'
#
loop_
_entity.id
_entity.type
_entity.pdbx_description
1 polymer ?
#
loop_
_entity_poly.entity_id
_entity_poly.type
_entity_poly.pdbx_seq_one_letter_code
_entity_poly.pdbx_strand_id
1 'polypeptide(L)'
;MKEDILLKKRLLELHYKNKEEHVGSCFSGLHIIDKIHSSMEENDIFILSCGHLGYALYAVIEKYYGIDAQMLVDKHGGHPHLDEKNKIFCSSGSLGLAITVAVGRAVADPAKTVHVLISDGESAEGTVWESLRFIYEHNIRNIKVHVNMNGVAAYDAVDVPYLVKRLKSFLPDIIIHNTTVSHFPFLRGINAHYHIMSKEDYELGLKELSNEC
;
A
#
# COMPACT_ATOMS: atom_id res chain seq x y z
N MET A 1 0.55 -19.32 -5.36
CA MET A 1 2.02 -19.51 -5.52
C MET A 1 2.54 -19.00 -6.86
N LYS A 2 2.18 -19.59 -8.02
CA LYS A 2 2.67 -19.09 -9.33
C LYS A 2 2.22 -17.66 -9.67
N GLU A 3 0.97 -17.30 -9.41
CA GLU A 3 0.44 -15.95 -9.68
C GLU A 3 1.08 -14.87 -8.79
N ASP A 4 1.37 -15.20 -7.54
CA ASP A 4 2.06 -14.30 -6.61
C ASP A 4 3.49 -13.97 -7.08
N ILE A 5 4.20 -14.97 -7.60
CA ILE A 5 5.55 -14.77 -8.16
C ILE A 5 5.52 -13.91 -9.43
N LEU A 6 4.52 -14.10 -10.30
CA LEU A 6 4.36 -13.26 -11.50
C LEU A 6 4.10 -11.81 -11.12
N LEU A 7 3.25 -11.57 -10.13
CA LEU A 7 2.95 -10.24 -9.63
C LEU A 7 4.20 -9.56 -9.02
N LYS A 8 4.99 -10.29 -8.22
CA LYS A 8 6.27 -9.81 -7.68
C LYS A 8 7.28 -9.49 -8.79
N LYS A 9 7.41 -10.34 -9.82
CA LYS A 9 8.29 -10.09 -10.97
C LYS A 9 7.86 -8.87 -11.76
N ARG A 10 6.55 -8.68 -11.96
CA ARG A 10 6.02 -7.49 -12.61
C ARG A 10 6.34 -6.22 -11.82
N LEU A 11 6.16 -6.23 -10.50
CA LEU A 11 6.53 -5.10 -9.65
C LEU A 11 8.02 -4.78 -9.73
N LEU A 12 8.88 -5.80 -9.68
CA LEU A 12 10.34 -5.64 -9.79
C LEU A 12 10.73 -5.00 -11.13
N GLU A 13 10.13 -5.46 -12.23
CA GLU A 13 10.33 -4.91 -13.58
C GLU A 13 9.95 -3.43 -13.65
N LEU A 14 8.77 -3.06 -13.12
CA LEU A 14 8.30 -1.68 -13.12
C LEU A 14 9.28 -0.75 -12.39
N HIS A 15 9.75 -1.14 -11.21
CA HIS A 15 10.73 -0.34 -10.45
C HIS A 15 12.06 -0.21 -11.19
N TYR A 16 12.59 -1.31 -11.74
CA TYR A 16 13.86 -1.29 -12.46
C TYR A 16 13.80 -0.42 -13.72
N LYS A 17 12.75 -0.58 -14.53
CA LYS A 17 12.55 0.14 -15.79
C LYS A 17 12.42 1.65 -15.59
N ASN A 18 11.70 2.05 -14.56
CA ASN A 18 11.36 3.45 -14.32
C ASN A 18 12.31 4.15 -13.32
N LYS A 19 13.31 3.43 -12.79
CA LYS A 19 14.27 3.96 -11.81
C LYS A 19 13.59 4.55 -10.58
N GLU A 20 12.52 3.90 -10.14
CA GLU A 20 11.71 4.35 -9.01
C GLU A 20 12.28 3.85 -7.69
N GLU A 21 12.22 4.72 -6.70
CA GLU A 21 12.51 4.42 -5.30
C GLU A 21 11.38 3.56 -4.68
N HIS A 22 11.37 3.39 -3.37
CA HIS A 22 10.29 2.72 -2.60
C HIS A 22 10.12 1.22 -2.89
N VAL A 23 11.10 0.55 -3.50
CA VAL A 23 11.04 -0.88 -3.83
C VAL A 23 10.62 -1.71 -2.60
N GLY A 24 11.32 -1.53 -1.47
CA GLY A 24 11.03 -2.27 -0.24
C GLY A 24 9.61 -2.02 0.29
N SER A 25 9.18 -0.76 0.27
CA SER A 25 7.82 -0.38 0.68
C SER A 25 6.77 -1.01 -0.23
N CYS A 26 6.93 -0.93 -1.55
CA CYS A 26 6.01 -1.53 -2.51
C CYS A 26 5.90 -3.05 -2.34
N PHE A 27 7.03 -3.75 -2.17
CA PHE A 27 7.03 -5.20 -1.90
C PHE A 27 6.34 -5.53 -0.58
N SER A 28 6.51 -4.71 0.48
CA SER A 28 5.84 -4.93 1.76
C SER A 28 4.32 -4.84 1.66
N GLY A 29 3.80 -3.92 0.84
CA GLY A 29 2.38 -3.69 0.65
C GLY A 29 1.71 -4.56 -0.43
N LEU A 30 2.48 -5.14 -1.36
CA LEU A 30 1.95 -5.83 -2.54
C LEU A 30 0.93 -6.91 -2.18
N HIS A 31 1.29 -7.82 -1.27
CA HIS A 31 0.42 -8.90 -0.86
C HIS A 31 -0.85 -8.41 -0.13
N ILE A 32 -0.76 -7.31 0.60
CA ILE A 32 -1.91 -6.70 1.28
C ILE A 32 -2.90 -6.19 0.23
N ILE A 33 -2.41 -5.43 -0.75
CA ILE A 33 -3.25 -4.86 -1.83
C ILE A 33 -3.87 -5.98 -2.66
N ASP A 34 -3.08 -7.01 -3.03
CA ASP A 34 -3.55 -8.18 -3.76
C ASP A 34 -4.67 -8.93 -3.01
N LYS A 35 -4.46 -9.18 -1.71
CA LYS A 35 -5.45 -9.86 -0.86
C LYS A 35 -6.74 -9.05 -0.71
N ILE A 36 -6.65 -7.73 -0.57
CA ILE A 36 -7.83 -6.87 -0.50
C ILE A 36 -8.61 -6.98 -1.81
N HIS A 37 -7.97 -6.78 -2.96
CA HIS A 37 -8.62 -6.84 -4.27
C HIS A 37 -9.23 -8.21 -4.56
N SER A 38 -8.61 -9.31 -4.11
CA SER A 38 -9.15 -10.66 -4.26
C SER A 38 -10.45 -10.90 -3.48
N SER A 39 -10.74 -10.10 -2.46
CA SER A 39 -11.89 -10.23 -1.56
C SER A 39 -12.92 -9.09 -1.70
N MET A 40 -12.64 -8.09 -2.54
CA MET A 40 -13.57 -6.98 -2.80
C MET A 40 -14.75 -7.44 -3.64
N GLU A 41 -15.93 -6.91 -3.33
CA GLU A 41 -17.11 -7.00 -4.17
C GLU A 41 -17.08 -5.93 -5.27
N GLU A 42 -17.93 -6.06 -6.28
CA GLU A 42 -17.93 -5.20 -7.48
C GLU A 42 -18.01 -3.69 -7.16
N ASN A 43 -18.75 -3.34 -6.12
CA ASN A 43 -19.00 -1.96 -5.72
C ASN A 43 -18.08 -1.44 -4.62
N ASP A 44 -17.19 -2.27 -4.08
CA ASP A 44 -16.25 -1.87 -3.05
C ASP A 44 -15.21 -0.88 -3.60
N ILE A 45 -14.68 -0.05 -2.71
CA ILE A 45 -13.68 0.95 -3.06
C ILE A 45 -12.38 0.66 -2.30
N PHE A 46 -11.25 0.65 -3.01
CA PHE A 46 -9.93 0.62 -2.40
C PHE A 46 -9.26 2.00 -2.49
N ILE A 47 -8.76 2.50 -1.36
CA ILE A 47 -8.00 3.75 -1.27
C ILE A 47 -6.61 3.45 -0.72
N LEU A 48 -5.58 3.77 -1.51
CA LEU A 48 -4.21 3.72 -1.08
C LEU A 48 -3.84 5.05 -0.42
N SER A 49 -3.71 5.10 0.91
CA SER A 49 -3.32 6.31 1.63
C SER A 49 -1.80 6.54 1.57
N CYS A 50 -1.03 5.48 1.77
CA CYS A 50 0.42 5.48 1.63
C CYS A 50 0.83 5.48 0.13
N GLY A 51 0.75 6.65 -0.51
CA GLY A 51 0.90 6.82 -1.95
C GLY A 51 2.19 6.31 -2.56
N HIS A 52 3.27 6.24 -1.77
CA HIS A 52 4.56 5.65 -2.17
C HIS A 52 4.49 4.14 -2.50
N LEU A 53 3.37 3.48 -2.27
CA LEU A 53 3.08 2.13 -2.76
C LEU A 53 2.36 2.12 -4.12
N GLY A 54 2.38 3.23 -4.85
CA GLY A 54 1.67 3.38 -6.13
C GLY A 54 1.97 2.26 -7.13
N TYR A 55 3.24 1.88 -7.28
CA TYR A 55 3.64 0.81 -8.21
C TYR A 55 3.07 -0.56 -7.82
N ALA A 56 2.95 -0.85 -6.52
CA ALA A 56 2.28 -2.06 -6.07
C ALA A 56 0.78 -2.04 -6.42
N LEU A 57 0.12 -0.88 -6.25
CA LEU A 57 -1.27 -0.70 -6.66
C LEU A 57 -1.44 -0.90 -8.16
N TYR A 58 -0.57 -0.32 -9.00
CA TYR A 58 -0.67 -0.44 -10.46
C TYR A 58 -0.50 -1.89 -10.93
N ALA A 59 0.45 -2.63 -10.35
CA ALA A 59 0.62 -4.05 -10.65
C ALA A 59 -0.61 -4.89 -10.28
N VAL A 60 -1.27 -4.57 -9.16
CA VAL A 60 -2.51 -5.24 -8.75
C VAL A 60 -3.70 -4.84 -9.66
N ILE A 61 -3.81 -3.57 -10.05
CA ILE A 61 -4.82 -3.11 -11.01
C ILE A 61 -4.65 -3.83 -12.35
N GLU A 62 -3.42 -4.02 -12.85
CA GLU A 62 -3.16 -4.81 -14.05
C GLU A 62 -3.67 -6.25 -13.91
N LYS A 63 -3.39 -6.90 -12.77
CA LYS A 63 -3.81 -8.28 -12.49
C LYS A 63 -5.33 -8.46 -12.50
N TYR A 64 -6.07 -7.57 -11.85
CA TYR A 64 -7.52 -7.76 -11.64
C TYR A 64 -8.40 -7.10 -12.71
N TYR A 65 -7.93 -6.04 -13.35
CA TYR A 65 -8.74 -5.25 -14.28
C TYR A 65 -8.17 -5.20 -15.69
N GLY A 66 -6.99 -5.80 -15.95
CA GLY A 66 -6.35 -5.80 -17.26
C GLY A 66 -5.87 -4.43 -17.75
N ILE A 67 -5.70 -3.47 -16.83
CA ILE A 67 -5.22 -2.12 -17.13
C ILE A 67 -3.70 -2.16 -17.03
N ASP A 68 -2.97 -1.82 -18.11
CA ASP A 68 -1.50 -1.87 -18.16
C ASP A 68 -0.87 -1.01 -17.05
N ALA A 69 -0.09 -1.66 -16.18
CA ALA A 69 0.58 -1.00 -15.07
C ALA A 69 1.64 0.02 -15.54
N GLN A 70 2.32 -0.22 -16.68
CA GLN A 70 3.26 0.76 -17.22
C GLN A 70 2.54 2.02 -17.68
N MET A 71 1.39 1.90 -18.31
CA MET A 71 0.56 3.05 -18.67
C MET A 71 0.15 3.87 -17.43
N LEU A 72 -0.16 3.20 -16.31
CA LEU A 72 -0.46 3.90 -15.06
C LEU A 72 0.77 4.60 -14.48
N VAL A 73 1.95 3.96 -14.55
CA VAL A 73 3.22 4.58 -14.15
C VAL A 73 3.50 5.83 -15.00
N ASP A 74 3.38 5.73 -16.32
CA ASP A 74 3.63 6.84 -17.24
C ASP A 74 2.68 8.02 -17.00
N LYS A 75 1.44 7.73 -16.56
CA LYS A 75 0.41 8.74 -16.30
C LYS A 75 0.53 9.39 -14.93
N HIS A 76 0.86 8.62 -13.89
CA HIS A 76 0.76 9.05 -12.49
C HIS A 76 2.10 9.17 -11.77
N GLY A 77 3.18 8.52 -12.27
CA GLY A 77 4.45 8.43 -11.55
C GLY A 77 4.37 7.54 -10.31
N GLY A 78 5.23 7.80 -9.33
CA GLY A 78 5.33 7.02 -8.09
C GLY A 78 4.13 7.15 -7.14
N HIS A 79 3.35 8.24 -7.27
CA HIS A 79 2.21 8.53 -6.39
C HIS A 79 0.92 8.64 -7.21
N PRO A 80 -0.11 7.84 -6.91
CA PRO A 80 -1.33 7.83 -7.71
C PRO A 80 -2.14 9.13 -7.57
N HIS A 81 -2.69 9.60 -8.69
CA HIS A 81 -3.68 10.67 -8.76
C HIS A 81 -5.06 10.06 -8.99
N LEU A 82 -6.12 10.75 -8.52
CA LEU A 82 -7.51 10.34 -8.71
C LEU A 82 -7.79 10.02 -10.19
N ASP A 83 -8.21 8.78 -10.45
CA ASP A 83 -8.52 8.26 -11.79
C ASP A 83 -9.48 7.06 -11.68
N GLU A 84 -10.73 7.35 -11.38
CA GLU A 84 -11.74 6.33 -11.13
C GLU A 84 -11.95 5.36 -12.32
N LYS A 85 -11.71 5.84 -13.55
CA LYS A 85 -11.77 4.99 -14.76
C LYS A 85 -10.73 3.88 -14.72
N ASN A 86 -9.58 4.16 -14.11
CA ASN A 86 -8.48 3.22 -13.91
C ASN A 86 -8.41 2.67 -12.47
N LYS A 87 -9.53 2.70 -11.73
CA LYS A 87 -9.65 2.12 -10.39
C LYS A 87 -8.79 2.80 -9.31
N ILE A 88 -8.42 4.06 -9.50
CA ILE A 88 -7.72 4.89 -8.50
C ILE A 88 -8.71 5.90 -7.93
N PHE A 89 -9.16 5.68 -6.70
CA PHE A 89 -10.27 6.41 -6.10
C PHE A 89 -9.86 7.61 -5.23
N CYS A 90 -8.56 7.88 -5.11
CA CYS A 90 -8.04 9.04 -4.38
C CYS A 90 -6.64 9.40 -4.89
N SER A 91 -6.33 10.68 -4.98
CA SER A 91 -4.94 11.14 -5.07
C SER A 91 -4.27 10.94 -3.71
N SER A 92 -3.05 10.41 -3.69
CA SER A 92 -2.28 10.18 -2.48
C SER A 92 -0.81 10.57 -2.64
N GLY A 93 -0.05 10.58 -1.53
CA GLY A 93 1.33 11.05 -1.49
C GLY A 93 1.59 11.98 -0.30
N SER A 94 0.66 12.86 0.04
CA SER A 94 0.68 13.56 1.32
C SER A 94 0.13 12.63 2.39
N LEU A 95 1.01 12.15 3.28
CA LEU A 95 0.68 11.15 4.30
C LEU A 95 -0.46 11.65 5.21
N GLY A 96 -1.35 10.73 5.60
CA GLY A 96 -2.47 11.01 6.50
C GLY A 96 -3.70 11.64 5.83
N LEU A 97 -3.63 12.10 4.56
CA LEU A 97 -4.76 12.77 3.93
C LEU A 97 -5.76 11.81 3.28
N ALA A 98 -5.32 10.77 2.60
CA ALA A 98 -6.26 9.91 1.87
C ALA A 98 -7.15 9.05 2.79
N ILE A 99 -6.74 8.78 4.03
CA ILE A 99 -7.64 8.16 5.02
C ILE A 99 -8.86 9.04 5.31
N THR A 100 -8.72 10.37 5.33
CA THR A 100 -9.85 11.29 5.53
C THR A 100 -10.84 11.22 4.37
N VAL A 101 -10.33 11.05 3.13
CA VAL A 101 -11.16 10.84 1.94
C VAL A 101 -11.89 9.50 2.03
N ALA A 102 -11.22 8.45 2.51
CA ALA A 102 -11.85 7.14 2.73
C ALA A 102 -13.01 7.23 3.72
N VAL A 103 -12.84 7.95 4.83
CA VAL A 103 -13.90 8.22 5.80
C VAL A 103 -15.08 8.97 5.14
N GLY A 104 -14.78 10.02 4.39
CA GLY A 104 -15.81 10.80 3.69
C GLY A 104 -16.61 9.95 2.69
N ARG A 105 -15.93 9.06 1.93
CA ARG A 105 -16.61 8.14 0.99
C ARG A 105 -17.47 7.11 1.71
N ALA A 106 -17.01 6.56 2.83
CA ALA A 106 -17.78 5.61 3.62
C ALA A 106 -19.05 6.25 4.22
N VAL A 107 -18.96 7.50 4.68
CA VAL A 107 -20.10 8.26 5.19
C VAL A 107 -21.09 8.59 4.07
N ALA A 108 -20.58 8.97 2.88
CA ALA A 108 -21.41 9.41 1.76
C ALA A 108 -22.20 8.24 1.11
N ASP A 109 -21.66 7.02 1.13
CA ASP A 109 -22.31 5.84 0.53
C ASP A 109 -22.20 4.63 1.46
N PRO A 110 -23.15 4.47 2.40
CA PRO A 110 -23.14 3.34 3.35
C PRO A 110 -23.36 1.97 2.71
N ALA A 111 -23.76 1.91 1.44
CA ALA A 111 -23.98 0.65 0.72
C ALA A 111 -22.68 0.05 0.17
N LYS A 112 -21.58 0.81 0.16
CA LYS A 112 -20.26 0.37 -0.31
C LYS A 112 -19.33 0.12 0.84
N THR A 113 -18.50 -0.90 0.74
CA THR A 113 -17.35 -1.08 1.64
C THR A 113 -16.17 -0.28 1.10
N VAL A 114 -15.57 0.54 1.97
CA VAL A 114 -14.35 1.28 1.67
C VAL A 114 -13.18 0.61 2.37
N HIS A 115 -12.22 0.08 1.61
CA HIS A 115 -10.95 -0.39 2.12
C HIS A 115 -9.92 0.73 2.01
N VAL A 116 -9.21 1.03 3.09
CA VAL A 116 -8.11 2.00 3.05
C VAL A 116 -6.85 1.35 3.61
N LEU A 117 -5.74 1.48 2.87
CA LEU A 117 -4.42 1.02 3.31
C LEU A 117 -3.57 2.22 3.72
N ILE A 118 -3.20 2.27 4.99
CA ILE A 118 -2.22 3.20 5.55
C ILE A 118 -0.90 2.48 5.84
N SER A 119 0.20 3.22 6.04
CA SER A 119 1.46 2.67 6.53
C SER A 119 1.66 2.99 8.02
N ASP A 120 2.57 2.28 8.66
CA ASP A 120 3.01 2.56 10.02
C ASP A 120 3.67 3.94 10.13
N GLY A 121 4.52 4.32 9.16
CA GLY A 121 5.12 5.66 9.08
C GLY A 121 4.09 6.78 8.94
N GLU A 122 2.97 6.53 8.25
CA GLU A 122 1.86 7.48 8.11
C GLU A 122 1.15 7.77 9.45
N SER A 123 1.31 6.88 10.43
CA SER A 123 0.78 7.10 11.79
C SER A 123 1.46 8.24 12.56
N ALA A 124 2.51 8.86 12.01
CA ALA A 124 3.04 10.12 12.52
C ALA A 124 2.09 11.31 12.33
N GLU A 125 1.15 11.20 11.36
CA GLU A 125 0.23 12.28 11.02
C GLU A 125 -0.99 12.33 11.94
N GLY A 126 -1.34 13.52 12.42
CA GLY A 126 -2.48 13.73 13.33
C GLY A 126 -3.81 13.31 12.71
N THR A 127 -3.99 13.54 11.41
CA THR A 127 -5.20 13.21 10.65
C THR A 127 -5.53 11.72 10.64
N VAL A 128 -4.52 10.84 10.78
CA VAL A 128 -4.75 9.39 10.95
C VAL A 128 -5.54 9.15 12.24
N TRP A 129 -5.07 9.69 13.36
CA TRP A 129 -5.71 9.52 14.68
C TRP A 129 -7.09 10.13 14.75
N GLU A 130 -7.26 11.31 14.18
CA GLU A 130 -8.55 11.97 14.06
C GLU A 130 -9.54 11.12 13.25
N SER A 131 -9.09 10.53 12.14
CA SER A 131 -9.91 9.64 11.31
C SER A 131 -10.32 8.38 12.06
N LEU A 132 -9.38 7.70 12.74
CA LEU A 132 -9.68 6.50 13.52
C LEU A 132 -10.68 6.79 14.64
N ARG A 133 -10.49 7.90 15.37
CA ARG A 133 -11.43 8.36 16.39
C ARG A 133 -12.81 8.59 15.79
N PHE A 134 -12.88 9.32 14.67
CA PHE A 134 -14.14 9.63 14.00
C PHE A 134 -14.89 8.36 13.55
N ILE A 135 -14.19 7.39 12.96
CA ILE A 135 -14.77 6.10 12.56
C ILE A 135 -15.40 5.40 13.77
N TYR A 136 -14.69 5.35 14.90
CA TYR A 136 -15.14 4.69 16.12
C TYR A 136 -16.34 5.41 16.75
N GLU A 137 -16.24 6.73 16.99
CA GLU A 137 -17.27 7.53 17.65
C GLU A 137 -18.58 7.60 16.86
N HIS A 138 -18.49 7.63 15.52
CA HIS A 138 -19.67 7.67 14.64
C HIS A 138 -20.14 6.29 14.17
N ASN A 139 -19.52 5.21 14.67
CA ASN A 139 -19.91 3.82 14.37
C ASN A 139 -19.98 3.55 12.85
N ILE A 140 -18.98 4.02 12.08
CA ILE A 140 -18.91 3.81 10.64
C ILE A 140 -18.47 2.37 10.37
N ARG A 141 -19.38 1.51 9.91
CA ARG A 141 -19.15 0.05 9.79
C ARG A 141 -18.72 -0.41 8.40
N ASN A 142 -18.92 0.39 7.39
CA ASN A 142 -18.57 0.11 6.00
C ASN A 142 -17.18 0.62 5.60
N ILE A 143 -16.28 0.83 6.57
CA ILE A 143 -14.87 1.12 6.32
C ILE A 143 -13.98 0.05 6.97
N LYS A 144 -12.98 -0.42 6.23
CA LYS A 144 -11.95 -1.35 6.71
C LYS A 144 -10.60 -0.69 6.61
N VAL A 145 -10.01 -0.37 7.75
CA VAL A 145 -8.68 0.26 7.83
C VAL A 145 -7.62 -0.82 7.96
N HIS A 146 -6.76 -0.92 6.94
CA HIS A 146 -5.62 -1.82 6.89
C HIS A 146 -4.34 -1.03 7.17
N VAL A 147 -3.41 -1.62 7.90
CA VAL A 147 -2.11 -1.01 8.21
C VAL A 147 -0.99 -1.90 7.70
N ASN A 148 -0.15 -1.39 6.81
CA ASN A 148 1.11 -2.02 6.44
C ASN A 148 2.14 -1.72 7.54
N MET A 149 2.43 -2.71 8.38
CA MET A 149 3.30 -2.60 9.55
C MET A 149 4.65 -3.25 9.23
N ASN A 150 5.55 -2.48 8.61
CA ASN A 150 6.87 -2.96 8.21
C ASN A 150 8.01 -2.53 9.17
N GLY A 151 7.71 -1.66 10.13
CA GLY A 151 8.65 -1.20 11.16
C GLY A 151 9.57 -0.06 10.74
N VAL A 152 9.38 0.52 9.54
CA VAL A 152 10.25 1.57 9.00
C VAL A 152 9.43 2.75 8.50
N ALA A 153 9.64 3.92 9.08
CA ALA A 153 9.16 5.19 8.55
C ALA A 153 10.23 5.80 7.61
N ALA A 154 9.88 6.89 6.93
CA ALA A 154 10.78 7.55 5.98
C ALA A 154 12.08 8.09 6.63
N TYR A 155 12.10 8.30 7.92
CA TYR A 155 13.19 8.96 8.65
C TYR A 155 13.66 8.20 9.90
N ASP A 156 12.91 7.19 10.38
CA ASP A 156 13.28 6.43 11.59
C ASP A 156 12.56 5.07 11.64
N ALA A 157 12.98 4.22 12.58
CA ALA A 157 12.32 2.98 12.92
C ALA A 157 11.04 3.24 13.72
N VAL A 158 10.05 2.37 13.56
CA VAL A 158 8.78 2.44 14.28
C VAL A 158 8.79 1.45 15.45
N ASP A 159 8.40 1.91 16.65
CA ASP A 159 8.09 1.01 17.77
C ASP A 159 6.75 0.30 17.50
N VAL A 160 6.84 -0.83 16.79
CA VAL A 160 5.69 -1.60 16.34
C VAL A 160 4.78 -2.03 17.49
N PRO A 161 5.27 -2.63 18.61
CA PRO A 161 4.40 -3.02 19.72
C PRO A 161 3.61 -1.84 20.32
N TYR A 162 4.28 -0.70 20.49
CA TYR A 162 3.64 0.51 21.01
C TYR A 162 2.60 1.07 20.04
N LEU A 163 2.94 1.15 18.74
CA LEU A 163 2.02 1.65 17.72
C LEU A 163 0.77 0.77 17.58
N VAL A 164 0.93 -0.56 17.54
CA VAL A 164 -0.21 -1.50 17.46
C VAL A 164 -1.16 -1.31 18.64
N LYS A 165 -0.62 -1.17 19.86
CA LYS A 165 -1.43 -0.92 21.06
C LYS A 165 -2.24 0.38 20.94
N ARG A 166 -1.62 1.45 20.45
CA ARG A 166 -2.27 2.75 20.24
C ARG A 166 -3.36 2.66 19.16
N LEU A 167 -3.05 2.13 18.00
CA LEU A 167 -4.00 1.99 16.89
C LEU A 167 -5.26 1.23 17.32
N LYS A 168 -5.09 0.11 18.01
CA LYS A 168 -6.21 -0.67 18.54
C LYS A 168 -6.98 0.02 19.66
N SER A 169 -6.37 0.96 20.37
CA SER A 169 -7.10 1.76 21.37
C SER A 169 -8.01 2.82 20.74
N PHE A 170 -7.69 3.28 19.53
CA PHE A 170 -8.52 4.21 18.76
C PHE A 170 -9.60 3.49 17.93
N LEU A 171 -9.21 2.39 17.27
CA LEU A 171 -10.10 1.59 16.45
C LEU A 171 -9.81 0.08 16.70
N PRO A 172 -10.58 -0.60 17.58
CA PRO A 172 -10.34 -1.99 17.96
C PRO A 172 -10.29 -2.96 16.76
N ASP A 173 -11.12 -2.72 15.73
CA ASP A 173 -11.26 -3.57 14.55
C ASP A 173 -10.24 -3.25 13.43
N ILE A 174 -9.24 -2.40 13.71
CA ILE A 174 -8.19 -2.07 12.74
C ILE A 174 -7.39 -3.33 12.38
N ILE A 175 -7.12 -3.50 11.08
CA ILE A 175 -6.47 -4.71 10.53
C ILE A 175 -4.98 -4.46 10.36
N ILE A 176 -4.16 -5.13 11.17
CA ILE A 176 -2.70 -5.00 11.14
C ILE A 176 -2.10 -6.11 10.29
N HIS A 177 -1.27 -5.73 9.31
CA HIS A 177 -0.49 -6.63 8.49
C HIS A 177 0.99 -6.47 8.83
N ASN A 178 1.57 -7.45 9.53
CA ASN A 178 3.01 -7.45 9.81
C ASN A 178 3.76 -7.85 8.54
N THR A 179 4.65 -6.98 8.08
CA THR A 179 5.40 -7.13 6.84
C THR A 179 6.88 -6.79 7.05
N THR A 180 7.65 -6.74 5.99
CA THR A 180 9.06 -6.32 6.02
C THR A 180 9.41 -5.56 4.75
N VAL A 181 10.36 -4.66 4.82
CA VAL A 181 10.96 -4.01 3.64
C VAL A 181 12.15 -4.81 3.08
N SER A 182 12.68 -5.76 3.85
CA SER A 182 13.89 -6.52 3.52
C SER A 182 13.58 -7.78 2.72
N HIS A 183 12.89 -7.63 1.57
CA HIS A 183 12.55 -8.74 0.67
C HIS A 183 13.74 -9.24 -0.14
N PHE A 184 14.75 -8.40 -0.35
CA PHE A 184 15.96 -8.74 -1.11
C PHE A 184 17.22 -8.34 -0.34
N PRO A 185 18.37 -8.99 -0.58
CA PRO A 185 19.62 -8.69 0.12
C PRO A 185 20.11 -7.24 -0.01
N PHE A 186 19.72 -6.55 -1.07
CA PHE A 186 20.05 -5.15 -1.32
C PHE A 186 19.10 -4.15 -0.60
N LEU A 187 17.98 -4.61 -0.02
CA LEU A 187 17.03 -3.76 0.72
C LEU A 187 17.28 -3.89 2.22
N ARG A 188 17.87 -2.86 2.83
CA ARG A 188 18.22 -2.89 4.27
C ARG A 188 17.85 -1.60 4.97
N GLY A 189 17.07 -1.71 6.06
CA GLY A 189 16.70 -0.58 6.92
C GLY A 189 16.08 0.58 6.14
N ILE A 190 16.41 1.80 6.50
CA ILE A 190 15.91 3.02 5.85
C ILE A 190 16.30 3.09 4.36
N ASN A 191 17.44 2.52 3.96
CA ASN A 191 17.85 2.50 2.55
C ASN A 191 16.86 1.75 1.66
N ALA A 192 16.07 0.80 2.20
CA ALA A 192 15.03 0.12 1.44
C ALA A 192 13.92 1.06 0.95
N HIS A 193 13.78 2.23 1.57
CA HIS A 193 12.81 3.25 1.16
C HIS A 193 13.28 4.09 -0.03
N TYR A 194 14.60 4.31 -0.15
CA TYR A 194 15.19 5.20 -1.15
C TYR A 194 16.05 4.48 -2.19
N HIS A 195 16.03 3.15 -2.19
CA HIS A 195 16.89 2.35 -3.06
C HIS A 195 16.41 2.37 -4.51
N ILE A 196 17.29 2.79 -5.42
CA ILE A 196 17.11 2.67 -6.87
C ILE A 196 17.92 1.46 -7.33
N MET A 197 17.25 0.48 -7.92
CA MET A 197 17.90 -0.76 -8.35
C MET A 197 18.91 -0.55 -9.47
N SER A 198 20.11 -1.14 -9.28
CA SER A 198 21.07 -1.39 -10.35
C SER A 198 20.61 -2.58 -11.23
N LYS A 199 21.33 -2.84 -12.30
CA LYS A 199 21.10 -4.03 -13.13
C LYS A 199 21.37 -5.32 -12.33
N GLU A 200 22.42 -5.31 -11.53
CA GLU A 200 22.82 -6.43 -10.66
C GLU A 200 21.73 -6.73 -9.61
N ASP A 201 21.14 -5.69 -9.00
CA ASP A 201 20.02 -5.83 -8.06
C ASP A 201 18.80 -6.46 -8.73
N TYR A 202 18.48 -6.02 -9.94
CA TYR A 202 17.35 -6.55 -10.70
C TYR A 202 17.53 -8.03 -11.05
N GLU A 203 18.73 -8.40 -11.55
CA GLU A 203 19.07 -9.81 -11.88
C GLU A 203 19.05 -10.69 -10.63
N LEU A 204 19.57 -10.18 -9.50
CA LEU A 204 19.51 -10.87 -8.20
C LEU A 204 18.06 -11.05 -7.73
N GLY A 205 17.25 -10.01 -7.80
CA GLY A 205 15.84 -10.08 -7.44
C GLY A 205 15.06 -11.10 -8.26
N LEU A 206 15.28 -11.16 -9.57
CA LEU A 206 14.67 -12.18 -10.44
C LEU A 206 15.09 -13.61 -10.06
N LYS A 207 16.35 -13.79 -9.69
CA LYS A 207 16.88 -15.09 -9.23
C LYS A 207 16.23 -15.53 -7.92
N GLU A 208 16.17 -14.63 -6.93
CA GLU A 208 15.54 -14.91 -5.64
C GLU A 208 14.05 -15.30 -5.82
N LEU A 209 13.29 -14.52 -6.60
CA LEU A 209 11.88 -14.83 -6.89
C LEU A 209 11.69 -16.15 -7.67
N SER A 210 12.70 -16.58 -8.42
CA SER A 210 12.63 -17.86 -9.16
C SER A 210 12.92 -19.06 -8.25
N ASN A 211 13.61 -18.86 -7.12
CA ASN A 211 13.87 -19.88 -6.12
C ASN A 211 12.70 -20.10 -5.15
N GLU A 212 11.72 -19.20 -5.12
CA GLU A 212 10.47 -19.35 -4.34
C GLU A 212 9.46 -20.32 -4.99
N CYS A 213 9.81 -20.93 -6.14
CA CYS A 213 8.97 -21.86 -6.91
C CYS A 213 8.97 -23.30 -6.41
#